data_872dec5a8e17ee9c6c20cccf1aa29105
#
_entry.id   872dec5a8e17ee9c6c20cccf1aa29105
#
_cell.length_a   1.000
_cell.length_b   1.000
_cell.length_c   1.000
_cell.angle_alpha   90.00
_cell.angle_beta   90.00
_cell.angle_gamma   90.00
#
_symmetry.space_group_name_H-M   'P 1'
#
loop_
_entity.id
_entity.type
_entity.pdbx_description
1 polymer ?
#
loop_
_entity_poly.entity_id
_entity_poly.type
_entity_poly.pdbx_seq_one_letter_code
_entity_poly.pdbx_strand_id
1 'polypeptide(L)'
;SKDLGDDERAFIIAQVALGTVVSDLVRSFGVEPGSVLGYSLGEPTGLFSLRAWRDREMMLARLMESSLFTDDLAGNCDSIRKSWGLTEFEEVDWVTGVVDRAAAAVRGVLDAEERVYLLIINTPAECVIGGDRKRVAAVVDALHCNFHALEGVPTVHCAVAEPVAKEYHDFHLFPTTAPAGVRFFSAAAGDVY
;
A
#
# COMPACT_ATOMS: atom_id res chain seq x y z
N SER A 1 23.17 -12.20 -5.69
CA SER A 1 22.82 -11.20 -4.69
C SER A 1 21.59 -10.49 -5.21
N LYS A 2 20.44 -10.64 -4.54
CA LYS A 2 19.31 -9.74 -4.76
C LYS A 2 19.82 -8.33 -4.46
N ASP A 3 19.60 -7.40 -5.39
CA ASP A 3 19.88 -5.99 -5.13
C ASP A 3 19.00 -5.53 -3.96
N LEU A 4 19.54 -4.67 -3.10
CA LEU A 4 18.78 -4.08 -1.97
C LEU A 4 17.53 -3.32 -2.46
N GLY A 5 17.48 -2.95 -3.75
CA GLY A 5 16.32 -2.31 -4.38
C GLY A 5 15.12 -3.24 -4.64
N ASP A 6 15.33 -4.56 -4.59
CA ASP A 6 14.28 -5.56 -4.83
C ASP A 6 13.66 -6.13 -3.53
N ASP A 7 14.09 -5.64 -2.36
CA ASP A 7 13.55 -6.08 -1.08
C ASP A 7 12.54 -5.05 -0.55
N GLU A 8 11.25 -5.36 -0.67
CA GLU A 8 10.14 -4.53 -0.17
C GLU A 8 10.29 -4.15 1.31
N ARG A 9 10.90 -5.03 2.12
CA ARG A 9 11.16 -4.76 3.53
C ARG A 9 12.17 -3.63 3.70
N ALA A 10 13.22 -3.63 2.88
CA ALA A 10 14.21 -2.55 2.89
C ALA A 10 13.56 -1.21 2.52
N PHE A 11 12.65 -1.21 1.54
CA PHE A 11 11.90 -0.03 1.14
C PHE A 11 11.00 0.48 2.28
N ILE A 12 10.25 -0.40 2.94
CA ILE A 12 9.37 -0.04 4.08
C ILE A 12 10.19 0.59 5.22
N ILE A 13 11.30 -0.04 5.60
CA ILE A 13 12.19 0.48 6.65
C ILE A 13 12.75 1.85 6.28
N ALA A 14 13.26 1.98 5.04
CA ALA A 14 13.86 3.21 4.55
C ALA A 14 12.85 4.36 4.54
N GLN A 15 11.62 4.12 4.10
CA GLN A 15 10.56 5.15 4.07
C GLN A 15 10.19 5.61 5.48
N VAL A 16 9.97 4.69 6.43
CA VAL A 16 9.66 5.05 7.82
C VAL A 16 10.83 5.80 8.46
N ALA A 17 12.07 5.37 8.22
CA ALA A 17 13.27 6.04 8.74
C ALA A 17 13.41 7.44 8.16
N LEU A 18 13.33 7.58 6.84
CA LEU A 18 13.44 8.87 6.14
C LEU A 18 12.33 9.84 6.57
N GLY A 19 11.08 9.39 6.59
CA GLY A 19 9.95 10.19 7.03
C GLY A 19 10.11 10.69 8.48
N THR A 20 10.70 9.85 9.34
CA THR A 20 11.02 10.25 10.71
C THR A 20 12.10 11.32 10.76
N VAL A 21 13.21 11.12 10.04
CA VAL A 21 14.33 12.09 10.01
C VAL A 21 13.87 13.43 9.43
N VAL A 22 13.13 13.42 8.34
CA VAL A 22 12.59 14.65 7.73
C VAL A 22 11.62 15.34 8.68
N SER A 23 10.71 14.60 9.34
CA SER A 23 9.79 15.16 10.33
C SER A 23 10.55 15.82 11.50
N ASP A 24 11.55 15.14 12.06
CA ASP A 24 12.37 15.69 13.14
C ASP A 24 13.15 16.93 12.72
N LEU A 25 13.69 16.93 11.51
CA LEU A 25 14.38 18.09 10.93
C LEU A 25 13.44 19.30 10.82
N VAL A 26 12.26 19.11 10.23
CA VAL A 26 11.26 20.20 10.08
C VAL A 26 10.84 20.74 11.44
N ARG A 27 10.61 19.85 12.41
CA ARG A 27 10.27 20.25 13.79
C ARG A 27 11.39 20.98 14.50
N SER A 28 12.65 20.69 14.18
CA SER A 28 13.80 21.42 14.75
C SER A 28 13.83 22.89 14.34
N PHE A 29 13.13 23.28 13.28
CA PHE A 29 12.92 24.68 12.88
C PHE A 29 11.70 25.34 13.56
N GLY A 30 11.08 24.67 14.53
CA GLY A 30 9.92 25.20 15.27
C GLY A 30 8.57 24.96 14.57
N VAL A 31 8.52 24.11 13.54
CA VAL A 31 7.25 23.73 12.89
C VAL A 31 6.55 22.67 13.75
N GLU A 32 5.37 23.00 14.25
CA GLU A 32 4.55 22.08 15.04
C GLU A 32 3.43 21.49 14.18
N PRO A 33 3.35 20.16 14.04
CA PRO A 33 2.30 19.52 13.25
C PRO A 33 0.96 19.56 13.98
N GLY A 34 -0.09 20.05 13.34
CA GLY A 34 -1.46 20.00 13.83
C GLY A 34 -2.24 18.79 13.32
N SER A 35 -1.79 18.17 12.24
CA SER A 35 -2.46 17.03 11.62
C SER A 35 -1.47 16.15 10.85
N VAL A 36 -1.82 14.87 10.74
CA VAL A 36 -1.10 13.87 9.95
C VAL A 36 -2.08 13.22 8.99
N LEU A 37 -1.71 13.18 7.73
CA LEU A 37 -2.38 12.41 6.70
C LEU A 37 -1.32 11.55 6.01
N GLY A 38 -1.52 10.26 5.98
CA GLY A 38 -0.69 9.30 5.29
C GLY A 38 -1.43 8.65 4.12
N TYR A 39 -0.68 8.26 3.11
CA TYR A 39 -1.16 7.51 1.97
C TYR A 39 -0.46 6.15 1.97
N SER A 40 -1.22 5.04 2.06
CA SER A 40 -0.66 3.69 2.17
C SER A 40 0.42 3.62 3.27
N LEU A 41 1.67 3.26 2.95
CA LEU A 41 2.80 3.25 3.88
C LEU A 41 3.06 4.62 4.56
N GLY A 42 2.48 5.70 4.03
CA GLY A 42 2.52 7.03 4.66
C GLY A 42 1.79 7.10 6.00
N GLU A 43 0.73 6.30 6.23
CA GLU A 43 0.05 6.25 7.54
C GLU A 43 0.98 5.72 8.64
N PRO A 44 1.54 4.50 8.55
CA PRO A 44 2.51 4.04 9.56
C PRO A 44 3.74 4.92 9.65
N THR A 45 4.22 5.50 8.53
CA THR A 45 5.31 6.48 8.55
C THR A 45 4.95 7.69 9.43
N GLY A 46 3.75 8.25 9.28
CA GLY A 46 3.27 9.36 10.10
C GLY A 46 3.16 9.01 11.59
N LEU A 47 2.62 7.81 11.89
CA LEU A 47 2.48 7.31 13.26
C LEU A 47 3.84 7.15 13.96
N PHE A 48 4.86 6.61 13.27
CA PHE A 48 6.22 6.52 13.78
C PHE A 48 6.93 7.87 13.86
N SER A 49 6.76 8.74 12.86
CA SER A 49 7.42 10.04 12.77
C SER A 49 7.01 10.95 13.92
N LEU A 50 5.74 10.95 14.29
CA LEU A 50 5.23 11.73 15.42
C LEU A 50 5.18 10.96 16.73
N ARG A 51 5.77 9.77 16.79
CA ARG A 51 5.89 8.97 18.01
C ARG A 51 4.55 8.49 18.60
N ALA A 52 3.48 8.45 17.81
CA ALA A 52 2.26 7.74 18.19
C ALA A 52 2.54 6.24 18.31
N TRP A 53 3.34 5.69 17.39
CA TRP A 53 4.01 4.41 17.51
C TRP A 53 5.48 4.63 17.82
N ARG A 54 6.02 3.93 18.83
CA ARG A 54 7.38 4.18 19.34
C ARG A 54 8.34 3.03 19.12
N ASP A 55 7.81 1.81 19.05
CA ASP A 55 8.62 0.60 19.05
C ASP A 55 9.01 0.21 17.61
N ARG A 56 10.12 0.79 17.14
CA ARG A 56 10.69 0.48 15.82
C ARG A 56 11.40 -0.86 15.79
N GLU A 57 11.90 -1.34 16.91
CA GLU A 57 12.53 -2.65 17.01
C GLU A 57 11.48 -3.73 16.81
N MET A 58 10.29 -3.56 17.41
CA MET A 58 9.14 -4.43 17.17
C MET A 58 8.71 -4.41 15.71
N MET A 59 8.66 -3.24 15.06
CA MET A 59 8.36 -3.13 13.63
C MET A 59 9.37 -3.94 12.80
N LEU A 60 10.66 -3.74 13.07
CA LEU A 60 11.72 -4.45 12.36
C LEU A 60 11.64 -5.96 12.58
N ALA A 61 11.47 -6.40 13.83
CA ALA A 61 11.33 -7.82 14.16
C ALA A 61 10.17 -8.46 13.40
N ARG A 62 8.96 -7.85 13.46
CA ARG A 62 7.79 -8.33 12.74
C ARG A 62 8.01 -8.39 11.23
N LEU A 63 8.67 -7.37 10.67
CA LEU A 63 8.95 -7.31 9.23
C LEU A 63 9.93 -8.39 8.79
N MET A 64 10.89 -8.74 9.64
CA MET A 64 11.87 -9.80 9.34
C MET A 64 11.32 -11.20 9.56
N GLU A 65 10.34 -11.37 10.44
CA GLU A 65 9.71 -12.66 10.77
C GLU A 65 8.52 -13.00 9.85
N SER A 66 7.87 -12.00 9.25
CA SER A 66 6.67 -12.17 8.42
C SER A 66 7.01 -12.47 6.97
N SER A 67 6.23 -13.35 6.33
CA SER A 67 6.24 -13.62 4.89
C SER A 67 5.43 -12.62 4.06
N LEU A 68 4.70 -11.70 4.71
CA LEU A 68 3.78 -10.78 4.05
C LEU A 68 4.41 -10.03 2.88
N PHE A 69 5.64 -9.53 3.04
CA PHE A 69 6.32 -8.69 2.05
C PHE A 69 7.47 -9.40 1.33
N THR A 70 7.56 -10.72 1.47
CA THR A 70 8.55 -11.56 0.74
C THR A 70 7.89 -12.56 -0.17
N ASP A 71 6.76 -13.14 0.25
CA ASP A 71 6.12 -14.25 -0.43
C ASP A 71 4.62 -14.03 -0.69
N ASP A 72 3.87 -13.48 0.30
CA ASP A 72 2.42 -13.40 0.21
C ASP A 72 1.93 -12.26 -0.70
N LEU A 73 2.37 -11.03 -0.44
CA LEU A 73 1.93 -9.80 -1.11
C LEU A 73 2.96 -9.25 -2.10
N ALA A 74 4.16 -9.79 -2.07
CA ALA A 74 5.27 -9.50 -2.97
C ALA A 74 5.98 -10.81 -3.33
N GLY A 75 7.07 -10.76 -4.10
CA GLY A 75 7.83 -11.94 -4.49
C GLY A 75 6.99 -12.97 -5.23
N ASN A 76 6.70 -14.11 -4.59
CA ASN A 76 5.88 -15.18 -5.18
C ASN A 76 4.41 -14.80 -5.36
N CYS A 77 3.92 -13.77 -4.64
CA CYS A 77 2.54 -13.32 -4.64
C CYS A 77 1.55 -14.46 -4.31
N ASP A 78 1.80 -15.19 -3.23
CA ASP A 78 1.02 -16.38 -2.86
C ASP A 78 -0.46 -16.06 -2.59
N SER A 79 -0.77 -14.84 -2.11
CA SER A 79 -2.15 -14.37 -1.97
C SER A 79 -2.87 -14.25 -3.31
N ILE A 80 -2.19 -13.76 -4.36
CA ILE A 80 -2.77 -13.72 -5.72
C ILE A 80 -2.98 -15.13 -6.22
N ARG A 81 -1.99 -16.02 -6.06
CA ARG A 81 -2.10 -17.42 -6.50
C ARG A 81 -3.32 -18.09 -5.90
N LYS A 82 -3.53 -17.93 -4.59
CA LYS A 82 -4.71 -18.46 -3.89
C LYS A 82 -6.01 -17.84 -4.40
N SER A 83 -6.05 -16.52 -4.50
CA SER A 83 -7.24 -15.77 -4.91
C SER A 83 -7.66 -16.09 -6.35
N TRP A 84 -6.69 -16.27 -7.24
CA TRP A 84 -6.94 -16.56 -8.67
C TRP A 84 -7.03 -18.05 -8.98
N GLY A 85 -6.78 -18.94 -8.00
CA GLY A 85 -6.78 -20.38 -8.19
C GLY A 85 -5.69 -20.86 -9.15
N LEU A 86 -4.52 -20.20 -9.13
CA LEU A 86 -3.40 -20.55 -10.01
C LEU A 86 -2.70 -21.82 -9.53
N THR A 87 -2.26 -22.63 -10.48
CA THR A 87 -1.38 -23.77 -10.24
C THR A 87 0.06 -23.30 -9.98
N GLU A 88 0.92 -24.20 -9.50
CA GLU A 88 2.35 -23.92 -9.27
C GLU A 88 3.12 -23.58 -10.56
N PHE A 89 2.60 -23.98 -11.73
CA PHE A 89 3.21 -23.76 -13.04
C PHE A 89 2.77 -22.46 -13.72
N GLU A 90 1.73 -21.79 -13.21
CA GLU A 90 1.25 -20.53 -13.74
C GLU A 90 1.97 -19.37 -13.06
N GLU A 91 2.43 -18.41 -13.86
CA GLU A 91 3.08 -17.20 -13.36
C GLU A 91 2.04 -16.12 -13.00
N VAL A 92 2.34 -15.34 -11.97
CA VAL A 92 1.58 -14.15 -11.63
C VAL A 92 2.13 -12.98 -12.45
N ASP A 93 1.37 -12.53 -13.45
CA ASP A 93 1.72 -11.35 -14.25
C ASP A 93 0.89 -10.14 -13.77
N TRP A 94 1.25 -9.63 -12.59
CA TRP A 94 0.60 -8.49 -11.99
C TRP A 94 1.19 -7.16 -12.50
N VAL A 95 0.31 -6.19 -12.78
CA VAL A 95 0.69 -4.81 -13.05
C VAL A 95 -0.17 -3.87 -12.23
N THR A 96 0.42 -2.77 -11.79
CA THR A 96 -0.26 -1.67 -11.10
C THR A 96 0.03 -0.36 -11.83
N GLY A 97 -0.94 0.53 -11.91
CA GLY A 97 -0.71 1.83 -12.52
C GLY A 97 -1.84 2.83 -12.28
N VAL A 98 -1.51 4.08 -12.54
CA VAL A 98 -2.43 5.22 -12.44
C VAL A 98 -3.22 5.36 -13.75
N VAL A 99 -4.52 5.59 -13.62
CA VAL A 99 -5.43 5.93 -14.74
C VAL A 99 -6.07 7.29 -14.49
N ASP A 100 -6.16 8.11 -15.54
CA ASP A 100 -6.79 9.44 -15.54
C ASP A 100 -8.32 9.34 -15.69
N ARG A 101 -8.96 8.58 -14.79
CA ARG A 101 -10.42 8.36 -14.78
C ARG A 101 -10.98 8.41 -13.37
N ALA A 102 -12.22 8.90 -13.30
CA ALA A 102 -12.98 8.88 -12.05
C ALA A 102 -13.32 7.46 -11.59
N ALA A 103 -13.34 7.23 -10.30
CA ALA A 103 -13.63 5.92 -9.70
C ALA A 103 -14.96 5.31 -10.17
N ALA A 104 -15.99 6.12 -10.43
CA ALA A 104 -17.27 5.63 -10.93
C ALA A 104 -17.16 5.01 -12.32
N ALA A 105 -16.38 5.63 -13.23
CA ALA A 105 -16.14 5.09 -14.55
C ALA A 105 -15.32 3.79 -14.50
N VAL A 106 -14.28 3.77 -13.64
CA VAL A 106 -13.46 2.58 -13.43
C VAL A 106 -14.32 1.42 -12.91
N ARG A 107 -15.12 1.63 -11.85
CA ARG A 107 -16.01 0.59 -11.30
C ARG A 107 -16.98 0.04 -12.34
N GLY A 108 -17.57 0.90 -13.17
CA GLY A 108 -18.51 0.46 -14.21
C GLY A 108 -17.89 -0.50 -15.23
N VAL A 109 -16.60 -0.40 -15.51
CA VAL A 109 -15.89 -1.36 -16.37
C VAL A 109 -15.49 -2.60 -15.57
N LEU A 110 -15.07 -2.43 -14.32
CA LEU A 110 -14.63 -3.55 -13.47
C LEU A 110 -15.76 -4.49 -13.04
N ASP A 111 -17.04 -4.05 -13.08
CA ASP A 111 -18.20 -4.89 -12.76
C ASP A 111 -18.30 -6.16 -13.64
N ALA A 112 -17.72 -6.13 -14.84
CA ALA A 112 -17.68 -7.24 -15.78
C ALA A 112 -16.31 -7.93 -15.88
N GLU A 113 -15.33 -7.46 -15.12
CA GLU A 113 -13.96 -7.95 -15.19
C GLU A 113 -13.53 -8.69 -13.91
N GLU A 114 -12.88 -9.82 -14.11
CA GLU A 114 -12.22 -10.57 -13.05
C GLU A 114 -10.71 -10.24 -13.05
N ARG A 115 -10.07 -10.33 -11.90
CA ARG A 115 -8.61 -10.15 -11.73
C ARG A 115 -8.09 -8.76 -12.09
N VAL A 116 -8.96 -7.73 -12.11
CA VAL A 116 -8.59 -6.32 -12.13
C VAL A 116 -9.31 -5.60 -10.99
N TYR A 117 -8.60 -4.77 -10.28
CA TYR A 117 -9.07 -4.16 -9.05
C TYR A 117 -8.84 -2.66 -9.06
N LEU A 118 -9.80 -1.90 -8.52
CA LEU A 118 -9.60 -0.51 -8.12
C LEU A 118 -8.88 -0.52 -6.78
N LEU A 119 -7.62 -0.10 -6.77
CA LEU A 119 -6.78 -0.14 -5.58
C LEU A 119 -6.93 1.13 -4.74
N ILE A 120 -6.86 2.30 -5.39
CA ILE A 120 -6.79 3.58 -4.71
C ILE A 120 -7.51 4.65 -5.53
N ILE A 121 -8.15 5.60 -4.85
CA ILE A 121 -8.73 6.80 -5.45
C ILE A 121 -7.85 7.98 -5.04
N ASN A 122 -7.02 8.48 -5.96
CA ASN A 122 -6.11 9.59 -5.68
C ASN A 122 -6.83 10.93 -5.67
N THR A 123 -7.69 11.14 -6.67
CA THR A 123 -8.45 12.37 -6.85
C THR A 123 -9.83 12.06 -7.44
N PRO A 124 -10.75 13.01 -7.56
CA PRO A 124 -12.02 12.79 -8.27
C PRO A 124 -11.87 12.31 -9.72
N ALA A 125 -10.71 12.52 -10.35
CA ALA A 125 -10.45 12.21 -11.75
C ALA A 125 -9.27 11.24 -11.96
N GLU A 126 -8.73 10.65 -10.89
CA GLU A 126 -7.55 9.79 -10.98
C GLU A 126 -7.63 8.63 -9.98
N CYS A 127 -7.35 7.43 -10.47
CA CYS A 127 -7.35 6.21 -9.68
C CYS A 127 -6.09 5.38 -9.95
N VAL A 128 -5.80 4.47 -9.01
CA VAL A 128 -4.85 3.38 -9.22
C VAL A 128 -5.62 2.09 -9.41
N ILE A 129 -5.32 1.38 -10.48
CA ILE A 129 -5.82 0.03 -10.75
C ILE A 129 -4.67 -0.96 -10.80
N GLY A 130 -4.95 -2.22 -10.53
CA GLY A 130 -3.97 -3.29 -10.64
C GLY A 130 -4.63 -4.63 -10.87
N GLY A 131 -3.87 -5.58 -11.38
CA GLY A 131 -4.37 -6.91 -11.69
C GLY A 131 -3.55 -7.62 -12.76
N ASP A 132 -4.15 -8.65 -13.37
CA ASP A 132 -3.58 -9.35 -14.51
C ASP A 132 -3.26 -8.37 -15.65
N ARG A 133 -2.01 -8.35 -16.11
CA ARG A 133 -1.51 -7.37 -17.08
C ARG A 133 -2.37 -7.29 -18.34
N LYS A 134 -2.81 -8.43 -18.88
CA LYS A 134 -3.61 -8.46 -20.12
C LYS A 134 -5.01 -7.89 -19.90
N ARG A 135 -5.60 -8.22 -18.74
CA ARG A 135 -6.91 -7.71 -18.36
C ARG A 135 -6.88 -6.22 -18.01
N VAL A 136 -5.84 -5.77 -17.32
CA VAL A 136 -5.61 -4.33 -17.08
C VAL A 136 -5.53 -3.56 -18.40
N ALA A 137 -4.79 -4.09 -19.40
CA ALA A 137 -4.72 -3.46 -20.72
C ALA A 137 -6.11 -3.36 -21.37
N ALA A 138 -6.93 -4.41 -21.31
CA ALA A 138 -8.30 -4.37 -21.84
C ALA A 138 -9.19 -3.35 -21.11
N VAL A 139 -9.06 -3.22 -19.79
CA VAL A 139 -9.77 -2.21 -19.00
C VAL A 139 -9.34 -0.80 -19.40
N VAL A 140 -8.04 -0.55 -19.59
CA VAL A 140 -7.50 0.74 -20.03
C VAL A 140 -8.02 1.11 -21.41
N ASP A 141 -8.05 0.15 -22.33
CA ASP A 141 -8.62 0.34 -23.68
C ASP A 141 -10.13 0.65 -23.62
N ALA A 142 -10.90 -0.07 -22.80
CA ALA A 142 -12.33 0.17 -22.62
C ALA A 142 -12.62 1.54 -22.00
N LEU A 143 -11.76 2.00 -21.08
CA LEU A 143 -11.85 3.33 -20.48
C LEU A 143 -11.36 4.45 -21.40
N HIS A 144 -10.68 4.14 -22.51
CA HIS A 144 -10.02 5.11 -23.39
C HIS A 144 -9.16 6.11 -22.61
N CYS A 145 -8.30 5.62 -21.72
CA CYS A 145 -7.53 6.44 -20.79
C CYS A 145 -6.02 6.20 -20.91
N ASN A 146 -5.24 7.09 -20.27
CA ASN A 146 -3.82 6.86 -20.11
C ASN A 146 -3.59 5.92 -18.93
N PHE A 147 -2.55 5.10 -19.04
CA PHE A 147 -2.07 4.23 -17.97
C PHE A 147 -0.59 4.49 -17.72
N HIS A 148 -0.27 4.86 -16.48
CA HIS A 148 1.11 5.07 -16.04
C HIS A 148 1.47 3.98 -15.04
N ALA A 149 2.29 3.03 -15.47
CA ALA A 149 2.72 1.92 -14.62
C ALA A 149 3.47 2.43 -13.37
N LEU A 150 3.19 1.80 -12.23
CA LEU A 150 3.89 2.00 -10.98
C LEU A 150 4.72 0.76 -10.68
N GLU A 151 5.99 0.95 -10.33
CA GLU A 151 6.88 -0.12 -9.90
C GLU A 151 6.87 -0.23 -8.38
N GLY A 152 7.12 -1.44 -7.85
CA GLY A 152 7.27 -1.68 -6.42
C GLY A 152 6.00 -1.44 -5.58
N VAL A 153 4.80 -1.56 -6.17
CA VAL A 153 3.54 -1.43 -5.42
C VAL A 153 3.00 -2.82 -5.10
N PRO A 154 3.02 -3.24 -3.84
CA PRO A 154 2.52 -4.54 -3.43
C PRO A 154 0.99 -4.64 -3.57
N THR A 155 0.47 -5.86 -3.52
CA THR A 155 -0.94 -6.22 -3.79
C THR A 155 -1.85 -6.04 -2.57
N VAL A 156 -1.67 -4.98 -1.78
CA VAL A 156 -2.30 -4.82 -0.45
C VAL A 156 -3.67 -4.16 -0.45
N HIS A 157 -4.05 -3.44 -1.51
CA HIS A 157 -5.24 -2.57 -1.50
C HIS A 157 -6.45 -3.17 -2.21
N CYS A 158 -6.59 -4.48 -2.24
CA CYS A 158 -7.72 -5.17 -2.87
C CYS A 158 -7.98 -6.56 -2.28
N ALA A 159 -9.04 -7.20 -2.75
CA ALA A 159 -9.51 -8.49 -2.23
C ALA A 159 -8.46 -9.62 -2.29
N VAL A 160 -7.45 -9.52 -3.13
CA VAL A 160 -6.37 -10.53 -3.17
C VAL A 160 -5.55 -10.59 -1.88
N ALA A 161 -5.61 -9.57 -1.03
CA ALA A 161 -4.98 -9.58 0.29
C ALA A 161 -5.83 -10.26 1.38
N GLU A 162 -7.09 -10.59 1.12
CA GLU A 162 -7.97 -11.23 2.11
C GLU A 162 -7.40 -12.52 2.72
N PRO A 163 -6.73 -13.42 1.97
CA PRO A 163 -6.14 -14.63 2.55
C PRO A 163 -5.15 -14.38 3.68
N VAL A 164 -4.53 -13.20 3.72
CA VAL A 164 -3.55 -12.79 4.75
C VAL A 164 -4.03 -11.60 5.58
N ALA A 165 -5.31 -11.23 5.50
CA ALA A 165 -5.86 -10.05 6.16
C ALA A 165 -5.64 -10.05 7.68
N LYS A 166 -5.78 -11.22 8.33
CA LYS A 166 -5.53 -11.34 9.77
C LYS A 166 -4.07 -11.06 10.12
N GLU A 167 -3.15 -11.66 9.39
CA GLU A 167 -1.72 -11.50 9.61
C GLU A 167 -1.28 -10.07 9.33
N TYR A 168 -1.80 -9.46 8.26
CA TYR A 168 -1.59 -8.06 7.93
C TYR A 168 -2.12 -7.11 9.02
N HIS A 169 -3.31 -7.40 9.57
CA HIS A 169 -3.86 -6.66 10.70
C HIS A 169 -2.96 -6.79 11.94
N ASP A 170 -2.60 -8.01 12.33
CA ASP A 170 -1.77 -8.27 13.51
C ASP A 170 -0.37 -7.63 13.40
N PHE A 171 0.17 -7.57 12.17
CA PHE A 171 1.42 -6.88 11.87
C PHE A 171 1.36 -5.38 12.24
N HIS A 172 0.19 -4.73 12.08
CA HIS A 172 0.00 -3.30 12.34
C HIS A 172 -0.49 -2.96 13.76
N LEU A 173 -0.66 -3.95 14.64
CA LEU A 173 -1.07 -3.71 16.02
C LEU A 173 0.10 -3.23 16.87
N PHE A 174 0.22 -1.93 17.06
CA PHE A 174 1.21 -1.31 17.95
C PHE A 174 0.55 -0.61 19.14
N PRO A 175 1.22 -0.58 20.32
CA PRO A 175 0.84 0.31 21.40
C PRO A 175 0.83 1.76 20.89
N THR A 176 -0.34 2.40 20.92
CA THR A 176 -0.54 3.71 20.31
C THR A 176 -0.76 4.78 21.37
N THR A 177 -0.01 5.88 21.29
CA THR A 177 -0.19 7.05 22.14
C THR A 177 -0.10 8.30 21.26
N ALA A 178 -1.24 8.87 20.91
CA ALA A 178 -1.28 10.07 20.09
C ALA A 178 -0.66 11.27 20.85
N PRO A 179 0.22 12.05 20.22
CA PRO A 179 0.71 13.29 20.80
C PRO A 179 -0.43 14.31 20.92
N ALA A 180 -0.43 15.08 22.02
CA ALA A 180 -1.47 16.07 22.26
C ALA A 180 -1.53 17.12 21.14
N GLY A 181 -2.74 17.47 20.71
CA GLY A 181 -2.96 18.50 19.70
C GLY A 181 -2.74 18.06 18.24
N VAL A 182 -2.39 16.82 18.00
CA VAL A 182 -2.19 16.28 16.63
C VAL A 182 -3.36 15.36 16.26
N ARG A 183 -3.95 15.60 15.11
CA ARG A 183 -5.02 14.75 14.55
C ARG A 183 -4.44 13.81 13.50
N PHE A 184 -4.75 12.54 13.60
CA PHE A 184 -4.38 11.53 12.62
C PHE A 184 -5.59 11.19 11.75
N PHE A 185 -5.45 11.28 10.44
CA PHE A 185 -6.49 10.97 9.48
C PHE A 185 -6.26 9.60 8.87
N SER A 186 -7.30 8.77 8.86
CA SER A 186 -7.30 7.50 8.14
C SER A 186 -7.75 7.72 6.69
N ALA A 187 -6.93 7.30 5.73
CA ALA A 187 -7.30 7.30 4.32
C ALA A 187 -8.45 6.32 4.03
N ALA A 188 -8.54 5.21 4.77
CA ALA A 188 -9.59 4.22 4.62
C ALA A 188 -10.95 4.69 5.16
N ALA A 189 -10.95 5.39 6.31
CA ALA A 189 -12.18 5.90 6.93
C ALA A 189 -12.59 7.27 6.39
N GLY A 190 -11.65 8.05 5.87
CA GLY A 190 -11.89 9.44 5.46
C GLY A 190 -12.16 10.39 6.64
N ASP A 191 -11.73 10.01 7.84
CA ASP A 191 -11.96 10.72 9.08
C ASP A 191 -10.77 10.60 10.04
N VAL A 192 -10.83 11.31 11.16
CA VAL A 192 -9.86 11.25 12.26
C VAL A 192 -10.07 9.97 13.08
N TYR A 193 -8.99 9.33 13.52
CA TYR A 193 -9.00 8.16 14.41
C TYR A 193 -8.14 8.37 15.64
#